data_108e65a22e84f4459918939c0205579e
#
_entry.id   108e65a22e84f4459918939c0205579e
#
_cell.length_a   1.000
_cell.length_b   1.000
_cell.length_c   1.000
_cell.angle_alpha   90.00
_cell.angle_beta   90.00
_cell.angle_gamma   90.00
#
_symmetry.space_group_name_H-M   'P 1'
#
loop_
_entity.id
_entity.type
_entity.pdbx_description
1 polymer ?
#
loop_
_entity_poly.entity_id
_entity_poly.type
_entity_poly.pdbx_seq_one_letter_code
_entity_poly.pdbx_strand_id
1 'polypeptide(L)'
;MLKSPEERVIMENIKDLQDIGEREMIENESAENYLETILILSKKLPVVRSVDIANELGFKKSSVSIAMKNLREKNHITVTDAGFIYLTDSGKRIAELIYERHQFISGWLMTLGVPESIAIEDACRIEHILSRESYDAIKALV
;
A
#
# COMPACT_ATOMS: atom_id res chain seq x y z
N MET A 1 13.29 -4.37 36.74
CA MET A 1 14.66 -4.21 36.28
C MET A 1 14.82 -2.87 35.59
N LEU A 2 15.67 -2.02 36.15
CA LEU A 2 15.89 -0.69 35.58
C LEU A 2 16.88 -0.80 34.42
N LYS A 3 16.52 -0.21 33.28
CA LYS A 3 17.38 -0.16 32.12
C LYS A 3 18.56 0.76 32.33
N SER A 4 19.74 0.42 31.80
CA SER A 4 20.90 1.30 31.83
C SER A 4 20.63 2.59 31.04
N PRO A 5 21.38 3.69 31.33
CA PRO A 5 21.23 4.91 30.54
C PRO A 5 21.46 4.70 29.06
N GLU A 6 22.38 3.82 28.68
CA GLU A 6 22.67 3.48 27.28
C GLU A 6 21.49 2.73 26.62
N GLU A 7 20.89 1.80 27.33
CA GLU A 7 19.70 1.09 26.85
C GLU A 7 18.51 2.05 26.66
N ARG A 8 18.35 3.04 27.54
CA ARG A 8 17.32 4.07 27.42
C ARG A 8 17.49 4.93 26.18
N VAL A 9 18.72 5.37 25.91
CA VAL A 9 19.04 6.17 24.71
C VAL A 9 18.77 5.38 23.43
N ILE A 10 19.16 4.10 23.41
CA ILE A 10 18.90 3.23 22.26
C ILE A 10 17.39 3.06 22.05
N MET A 11 16.62 2.85 23.12
CA MET A 11 15.16 2.69 23.03
C MET A 11 14.44 3.97 22.62
N GLU A 12 14.90 5.13 23.10
CA GLU A 12 14.36 6.43 22.66
C GLU A 12 14.62 6.66 21.18
N ASN A 13 15.82 6.37 20.69
CA ASN A 13 16.17 6.47 19.27
C ASN A 13 15.34 5.51 18.41
N ILE A 14 15.11 4.29 18.87
CA ILE A 14 14.26 3.32 18.17
C ILE A 14 12.82 3.81 18.13
N LYS A 15 12.31 4.37 19.21
CA LYS A 15 10.96 4.92 19.29
C LYS A 15 10.78 6.09 18.31
N ASP A 16 11.73 7.01 18.25
CA ASP A 16 11.70 8.13 17.33
C ASP A 16 11.72 7.66 15.87
N LEU A 17 12.54 6.66 15.56
CA LEU A 17 12.58 6.04 14.24
C LEU A 17 11.27 5.32 13.89
N GLN A 18 10.65 4.65 14.87
CA GLN A 18 9.34 4.02 14.68
C GLN A 18 8.25 5.04 14.42
N ASP A 19 8.21 6.15 15.17
CA ASP A 19 7.22 7.21 15.00
C ASP A 19 7.35 7.88 13.62
N ILE A 20 8.57 8.12 13.14
CA ILE A 20 8.84 8.63 11.78
C ILE A 20 8.41 7.61 10.73
N GLY A 21 8.76 6.36 10.91
CA GLY A 21 8.39 5.27 10.02
C GLY A 21 6.88 5.07 9.94
N GLU A 22 6.16 5.16 11.07
CA GLU A 22 4.70 5.06 11.09
C GLU A 22 4.04 6.20 10.31
N ARG A 23 4.52 7.43 10.42
CA ARG A 23 3.99 8.57 9.68
C ARG A 23 4.20 8.42 8.18
N GLU A 24 5.39 8.02 7.77
CA GLU A 24 5.70 7.76 6.36
C GLU A 24 4.88 6.60 5.81
N MET A 25 4.68 5.54 6.60
CA MET A 25 3.85 4.40 6.21
C MET A 25 2.39 4.77 6.03
N ILE A 26 1.81 5.61 6.90
CA ILE A 26 0.41 6.05 6.78
C ILE A 26 0.20 6.84 5.48
N GLU A 27 1.10 7.76 5.15
CA GLU A 27 1.03 8.52 3.90
C GLU A 27 1.22 7.61 2.68
N ASN A 28 2.21 6.71 2.73
CA ASN A 28 2.51 5.80 1.63
C ASN A 28 1.45 4.71 1.48
N GLU A 29 0.88 4.20 2.57
CA GLU A 29 -0.17 3.18 2.54
C GLU A 29 -1.38 3.65 1.74
N SER A 30 -1.85 4.87 1.98
CA SER A 30 -2.98 5.43 1.24
C SER A 30 -2.66 5.56 -0.26
N ALA A 31 -1.51 6.12 -0.59
CA ALA A 31 -1.05 6.26 -1.98
C ALA A 31 -0.90 4.89 -2.66
N GLU A 32 -0.31 3.93 -1.98
CA GLU A 32 -0.12 2.57 -2.49
C GLU A 32 -1.45 1.86 -2.75
N ASN A 33 -2.42 2.00 -1.84
CA ASN A 33 -3.77 1.46 -2.02
C ASN A 33 -4.46 2.04 -3.26
N TYR A 34 -4.38 3.34 -3.46
CA TYR A 34 -4.96 3.97 -4.64
C TYR A 34 -4.29 3.49 -5.94
N LEU A 35 -2.97 3.40 -5.95
CA LEU A 35 -2.22 2.94 -7.13
C LEU A 35 -2.53 1.47 -7.45
N GLU A 36 -2.60 0.61 -6.44
CA GLU A 36 -3.00 -0.79 -6.62
C GLU A 36 -4.42 -0.89 -7.16
N THR A 37 -5.34 -0.10 -6.62
CA THR A 37 -6.74 -0.06 -7.09
C THR A 37 -6.83 0.37 -8.55
N ILE A 38 -6.08 1.38 -8.96
CA ILE A 38 -6.02 1.82 -10.36
C ILE A 38 -5.50 0.68 -11.25
N LEU A 39 -4.45 -0.01 -10.81
CA LEU A 39 -3.91 -1.16 -11.55
C LEU A 39 -4.96 -2.26 -11.74
N ILE A 40 -5.65 -2.64 -10.68
CA ILE A 40 -6.69 -3.68 -10.70
C ILE A 40 -7.84 -3.25 -11.62
N LEU A 41 -8.34 -2.03 -11.48
CA LEU A 41 -9.43 -1.50 -12.31
C LEU A 41 -9.04 -1.36 -13.77
N SER A 42 -7.79 -1.01 -14.07
CA SER A 42 -7.30 -0.90 -15.45
C SER A 42 -7.32 -2.23 -16.19
N LYS A 43 -7.29 -3.34 -15.49
CA LYS A 43 -7.41 -4.68 -16.07
C LYS A 43 -8.86 -5.09 -16.34
N LYS A 44 -9.81 -4.44 -15.69
CA LYS A 44 -11.24 -4.78 -15.76
C LYS A 44 -12.05 -3.80 -16.61
N LEU A 45 -11.64 -2.53 -16.63
CA LEU A 45 -12.37 -1.46 -17.29
C LEU A 45 -11.60 -0.90 -18.47
N PRO A 46 -12.29 -0.43 -19.52
CA PRO A 46 -11.63 0.22 -20.68
C PRO A 46 -10.86 1.47 -20.27
N VAL A 47 -11.43 2.25 -19.34
CA VAL A 47 -10.81 3.45 -18.77
C VAL A 47 -11.16 3.54 -17.28
N VAL A 48 -10.29 4.15 -16.49
CA VAL A 48 -10.48 4.34 -15.04
C VAL A 48 -10.71 5.82 -14.77
N ARG A 49 -11.75 6.12 -13.99
CA ARG A 49 -12.09 7.47 -13.52
C ARG A 49 -12.14 7.49 -12.00
N SER A 50 -12.09 8.67 -11.41
CA SER A 50 -12.20 8.83 -9.95
C SER A 50 -13.45 8.17 -9.35
N VAL A 51 -14.57 8.19 -10.07
CA VAL A 51 -15.82 7.56 -9.63
C VAL A 51 -15.67 6.04 -9.51
N ASP A 52 -14.92 5.41 -10.40
CA ASP A 52 -14.67 3.97 -10.37
C ASP A 52 -13.87 3.58 -9.13
N ILE A 53 -12.87 4.38 -8.78
CA ILE A 53 -12.05 4.20 -7.57
C ILE A 53 -12.91 4.39 -6.32
N ALA A 54 -13.71 5.45 -6.28
CA ALA A 54 -14.59 5.73 -5.15
C ALA A 54 -15.59 4.58 -4.90
N ASN A 55 -16.17 4.04 -5.97
CA ASN A 55 -17.09 2.91 -5.87
C ASN A 55 -16.38 1.64 -5.41
N GLU A 56 -15.19 1.34 -5.92
CA GLU A 56 -14.43 0.16 -5.54
C GLU A 56 -14.02 0.18 -4.08
N LEU A 57 -13.56 1.32 -3.57
CA LEU A 57 -13.07 1.47 -2.20
C LEU A 57 -14.15 1.86 -1.19
N GLY A 58 -15.33 2.26 -1.65
CA GLY A 58 -16.38 2.76 -0.76
C GLY A 58 -16.04 4.10 -0.12
N PHE A 59 -15.23 4.91 -0.79
CA PHE A 59 -14.80 6.23 -0.30
C PHE A 59 -15.63 7.36 -0.90
N LYS A 60 -15.61 8.52 -0.23
CA LYS A 60 -16.25 9.72 -0.76
C LYS A 60 -15.52 10.22 -2.01
N LYS A 61 -16.28 10.67 -3.01
CA LYS A 61 -15.72 11.24 -4.25
C LYS A 61 -14.76 12.38 -4.00
N SER A 62 -15.04 13.25 -3.02
CA SER A 62 -14.17 14.37 -2.65
C SER A 62 -12.81 13.89 -2.13
N SER A 63 -12.78 12.84 -1.30
CA SER A 63 -11.54 12.26 -0.78
C SER A 63 -10.71 11.64 -1.91
N VAL A 64 -11.34 10.94 -2.84
CA VAL A 64 -10.66 10.34 -3.99
C VAL A 64 -10.10 11.42 -4.91
N SER A 65 -10.84 12.51 -5.16
CA SER A 65 -10.37 13.61 -5.98
C SER A 65 -9.11 14.28 -5.43
N ILE A 66 -9.05 14.47 -4.11
CA ILE A 66 -7.85 15.01 -3.43
C ILE A 66 -6.68 14.04 -3.58
N ALA A 67 -6.91 12.75 -3.36
CA ALA A 67 -5.87 11.72 -3.51
C ALA A 67 -5.33 11.66 -4.94
N MET A 68 -6.21 11.74 -5.95
CA MET A 68 -5.79 11.74 -7.36
C MET A 68 -4.97 12.98 -7.72
N LYS A 69 -5.34 14.13 -7.18
CA LYS A 69 -4.55 15.36 -7.33
C LYS A 69 -3.14 15.19 -6.77
N ASN A 70 -3.02 14.63 -5.57
CA ASN A 70 -1.73 14.38 -4.92
C ASN A 70 -0.86 13.39 -5.71
N LEU A 71 -1.45 12.32 -6.21
CA LEU A 71 -0.74 11.33 -7.03
C LEU A 71 -0.28 11.92 -8.36
N ARG A 72 -1.08 12.79 -8.97
CA ARG A 72 -0.72 13.50 -10.19
C ARG A 72 0.46 14.46 -9.94
N GLU A 73 0.42 15.20 -8.85
CA GLU A 73 1.51 16.11 -8.46
C GLU A 73 2.84 15.37 -8.23
N LYS A 74 2.77 14.14 -7.71
CA LYS A 74 3.95 13.27 -7.52
C LYS A 74 4.35 12.51 -8.79
N ASN A 75 3.67 12.72 -9.89
CA ASN A 75 3.91 12.05 -11.17
C ASN A 75 3.74 10.52 -11.15
N HIS A 76 2.86 10.01 -10.30
CA HIS A 76 2.53 8.58 -10.28
C HIS A 76 1.35 8.25 -11.18
N ILE A 77 0.55 9.24 -11.53
CA ILE A 77 -0.56 9.10 -12.49
C ILE A 77 -0.60 10.30 -13.43
N THR A 78 -1.26 10.10 -14.56
CA THR A 78 -1.72 11.18 -15.45
C THR A 78 -3.24 11.16 -15.47
N VAL A 79 -3.84 12.33 -15.66
CA VAL A 79 -5.29 12.47 -15.79
C VAL A 79 -5.56 13.28 -17.06
N THR A 80 -6.34 12.72 -17.97
CA THR A 80 -6.71 13.40 -19.20
C THR A 80 -7.79 14.46 -18.96
N ASP A 81 -8.05 15.30 -19.95
CA ASP A 81 -9.12 16.30 -19.89
C ASP A 81 -10.51 15.66 -19.69
N ALA A 82 -10.70 14.45 -20.20
CA ALA A 82 -11.90 13.65 -19.99
C ALA A 82 -11.99 12.99 -18.61
N GLY A 83 -10.95 13.13 -17.78
CA GLY A 83 -10.90 12.53 -16.46
C GLY A 83 -10.42 11.08 -16.42
N PHE A 84 -9.81 10.58 -17.49
CA PHE A 84 -9.25 9.24 -17.55
C PHE A 84 -7.90 9.18 -16.84
N ILE A 85 -7.76 8.22 -15.94
CA ILE A 85 -6.59 8.05 -15.08
C ILE A 85 -5.70 6.94 -15.63
N TYR A 86 -4.42 7.24 -15.80
CA TYR A 86 -3.42 6.27 -16.22
C TYR A 86 -2.23 6.28 -15.26
N LEU A 87 -1.69 5.10 -14.96
CA LEU A 87 -0.46 4.97 -14.19
C LEU A 87 0.73 5.39 -15.06
N THR A 88 1.63 6.17 -14.47
CA THR A 88 2.96 6.40 -15.05
C THR A 88 3.85 5.18 -14.79
N ASP A 89 5.05 5.15 -15.35
CA ASP A 89 6.00 4.07 -15.07
C ASP A 89 6.30 3.92 -13.59
N SER A 90 6.46 5.03 -12.86
CA SER A 90 6.70 5.00 -11.42
C SER A 90 5.47 4.51 -10.64
N GLY A 91 4.28 4.98 -11.00
CA GLY A 91 3.02 4.53 -10.37
C GLY A 91 2.76 3.06 -10.61
N LYS A 92 3.03 2.58 -11.82
CA LYS A 92 2.87 1.17 -12.18
C LYS A 92 3.82 0.27 -11.39
N ARG A 93 5.08 0.66 -11.22
CA ARG A 93 6.05 -0.10 -10.43
C ARG A 93 5.61 -0.24 -8.98
N ILE A 94 5.14 0.84 -8.37
CA ILE A 94 4.63 0.82 -6.99
C ILE A 94 3.40 -0.09 -6.90
N ALA A 95 2.45 0.06 -7.82
CA ALA A 95 1.23 -0.74 -7.84
C ALA A 95 1.52 -2.24 -8.01
N GLU A 96 2.42 -2.59 -8.92
CA GLU A 96 2.80 -3.99 -9.16
C GLU A 96 3.50 -4.63 -7.96
N LEU A 97 4.40 -3.88 -7.27
CA LEU A 97 5.06 -4.37 -6.07
C LEU A 97 4.05 -4.67 -4.95
N ILE A 98 3.09 -3.79 -4.73
CA ILE A 98 2.06 -3.96 -3.70
C ILE A 98 1.13 -5.11 -4.08
N TYR A 99 0.73 -5.21 -5.33
CA TYR A 99 -0.10 -6.30 -5.83
C TYR A 99 0.58 -7.67 -5.68
N GLU A 100 1.86 -7.77 -5.99
CA GLU A 100 2.66 -8.98 -5.79
C GLU A 100 2.71 -9.37 -4.31
N ARG A 101 2.97 -8.41 -3.42
CA ARG A 101 2.98 -8.63 -1.98
C ARG A 101 1.62 -9.13 -1.47
N HIS A 102 0.56 -8.51 -1.94
CA HIS A 102 -0.80 -8.91 -1.58
C HIS A 102 -1.07 -10.36 -1.94
N GLN A 103 -0.76 -10.76 -3.15
CA GLN A 103 -0.98 -12.13 -3.61
C GLN A 103 -0.11 -13.13 -2.87
N PHE A 104 1.15 -12.81 -2.65
CA PHE A 104 2.05 -13.68 -1.91
C PHE A 104 1.61 -13.86 -0.45
N ILE A 105 1.34 -12.78 0.27
CA ILE A 105 0.99 -12.83 1.69
C ILE A 105 -0.35 -13.53 1.89
N SER A 106 -1.37 -13.21 1.08
CA SER A 106 -2.67 -13.89 1.19
C SER A 106 -2.56 -15.38 0.91
N GLY A 107 -1.82 -15.76 -0.13
CA GLY A 107 -1.56 -17.16 -0.46
C GLY A 107 -0.80 -17.91 0.63
N TRP A 108 0.22 -17.28 1.19
CA TRP A 108 1.01 -17.85 2.29
C TRP A 108 0.14 -18.09 3.52
N LEU A 109 -0.67 -17.11 3.93
CA LEU A 109 -1.58 -17.27 5.05
C LEU A 109 -2.59 -18.41 4.81
N MET A 110 -3.09 -18.56 3.60
CA MET A 110 -3.99 -19.67 3.25
C MET A 110 -3.28 -21.03 3.35
N THR A 111 -2.01 -21.12 3.00
CA THR A 111 -1.23 -22.36 3.19
C THR A 111 -1.07 -22.74 4.65
N LEU A 112 -1.11 -21.76 5.55
CA LEU A 112 -1.06 -21.97 7.00
C LEU A 112 -2.43 -22.32 7.61
N GLY A 113 -3.47 -22.38 6.80
CA GLY A 113 -4.83 -22.72 7.24
C GLY A 113 -5.71 -21.52 7.56
N VAL A 114 -5.27 -20.31 7.25
CA VAL A 114 -6.10 -19.10 7.46
C VAL A 114 -7.19 -19.06 6.39
N PRO A 115 -8.47 -18.87 6.78
CA PRO A 115 -9.57 -18.75 5.80
C PRO A 115 -9.31 -17.62 4.80
N GLU A 116 -9.73 -17.81 3.56
CA GLU A 116 -9.46 -16.90 2.45
C GLU A 116 -9.84 -15.44 2.76
N SER A 117 -11.04 -15.20 3.29
CA SER A 117 -11.51 -13.85 3.59
C SER A 117 -10.63 -13.14 4.61
N ILE A 118 -10.16 -13.86 5.63
CA ILE A 118 -9.27 -13.33 6.66
C ILE A 118 -7.86 -13.12 6.09
N ALA A 119 -7.38 -14.07 5.30
CA ALA A 119 -6.06 -13.98 4.67
C ALA A 119 -5.96 -12.76 3.75
N ILE A 120 -6.97 -12.48 2.95
CA ILE A 120 -7.05 -11.31 2.08
C ILE A 120 -7.07 -10.02 2.90
N GLU A 121 -7.90 -9.96 3.93
CA GLU A 121 -8.00 -8.78 4.80
C GLU A 121 -6.69 -8.49 5.52
N ASP A 122 -6.05 -9.50 6.10
CA ASP A 122 -4.76 -9.34 6.78
C ASP A 122 -3.64 -8.98 5.79
N ALA A 123 -3.62 -9.59 4.61
CA ALA A 123 -2.65 -9.26 3.57
C ALA A 123 -2.74 -7.78 3.17
N CYS A 124 -3.95 -7.23 3.03
CA CYS A 124 -4.14 -5.81 2.72
C CYS A 124 -3.50 -4.86 3.75
N ARG A 125 -3.38 -5.30 4.99
CA ARG A 125 -2.72 -4.53 6.06
C ARG A 125 -1.22 -4.78 6.09
N ILE A 126 -0.81 -6.03 6.05
CA ILE A 126 0.60 -6.43 6.19
C ILE A 126 1.45 -5.94 5.02
N GLU A 127 0.92 -5.94 3.80
CA GLU A 127 1.67 -5.59 2.59
C GLU A 127 2.29 -4.19 2.63
N HIS A 128 1.68 -3.27 3.39
CA HIS A 128 2.15 -1.89 3.49
C HIS A 128 3.14 -1.66 4.64
N ILE A 129 3.20 -2.55 5.62
CA ILE A 129 4.00 -2.36 6.83
C ILE A 129 5.27 -3.20 6.88
N LEU A 130 5.36 -4.28 6.10
CA LEU A 130 6.57 -5.08 6.04
C LEU A 130 7.69 -4.33 5.33
N SER A 131 8.87 -4.32 5.96
CA SER A 131 10.09 -3.90 5.26
C SER A 131 10.37 -4.85 4.10
N ARG A 132 11.15 -4.37 3.12
CA ARG A 132 11.59 -5.21 2.01
C ARG A 132 12.40 -6.41 2.50
N GLU A 133 13.25 -6.18 3.49
CA GLU A 133 14.10 -7.22 4.09
C GLU A 133 13.25 -8.32 4.73
N SER A 134 12.24 -7.95 5.49
CA SER A 134 11.33 -8.93 6.11
C SER A 134 10.49 -9.67 5.08
N TYR A 135 9.99 -8.97 4.08
CA TYR A 135 9.23 -9.57 2.99
C TYR A 135 10.07 -10.58 2.21
N ASP A 136 11.29 -10.21 1.81
CA ASP A 136 12.19 -11.09 1.07
C ASP A 136 12.59 -12.31 1.90
N ALA A 137 12.81 -12.14 3.20
CA ALA A 137 13.11 -13.25 4.12
C ALA A 137 11.97 -14.27 4.21
N ILE A 138 10.73 -13.78 4.35
CA ILE A 138 9.53 -14.64 4.38
C ILE A 138 9.36 -15.35 3.04
N LYS A 139 9.52 -14.63 1.94
CA LYS A 139 9.40 -15.20 0.60
C LYS A 139 10.42 -16.29 0.32
N ALA A 140 11.63 -16.16 0.85
CA ALA A 140 12.69 -17.17 0.71
C ALA A 140 12.40 -18.46 1.48
N LEU A 141 11.56 -18.43 2.52
CA LEU A 141 11.19 -19.61 3.31
C LEU A 141 10.09 -20.46 2.67
N VAL A 142 9.35 -19.90 1.72
CA VAL A 142 8.18 -20.56 1.11
C VAL A 142 8.49 -21.13 -0.31
#